data_91af5535a41e303f81b1ed593c2424d5
#
_entry.id   91af5535a41e303f81b1ed593c2424d5
#
_cell.length_a   1.000
_cell.length_b   1.000
_cell.length_c   1.000
_cell.angle_alpha   90.00
_cell.angle_beta   90.00
_cell.angle_gamma   90.00
#
_symmetry.space_group_name_H-M   'P 1'
#
loop_
_entity.id
_entity.type
_entity.pdbx_description
1 polymer ?
#
loop_
_entity_poly.entity_id
_entity_poly.type
_entity_poly.pdbx_seq_one_letter_code
_entity_poly.pdbx_strand_id
1 'polypeptide(L)'
;MSQLHRIPFHFHGHGHALSGEFRHPLWAVVPAQASASLSTIGGIAVAHVENFHFQDFVCFKSAHTHISGRRRRDETFVTHASTVVKGLNILGMVTADRVVSRLTSIHSPKEREGHIIAEDSRFEGLKINGEDVKVILRRDLLVKCKTFDDLRKGIASDTKSGRIVAIDQDRKVAICSLVEKIDTRLKGVDVKRHLIEVKDFGKIFLAEVYAYPGTRTLTMLRLELGSPHVADITAAETITNGQPSPP
;
A
#
# COMPACT_ATOMS: atom_id res chain seq x y z
N MET A 1 17.88 42.39 -2.81
CA MET A 1 17.88 41.07 -2.17
C MET A 1 16.57 40.42 -2.52
N SER A 2 16.55 39.41 -3.44
CA SER A 2 15.35 38.67 -3.79
C SER A 2 14.94 37.82 -2.58
N GLN A 3 13.75 38.05 -2.04
CA GLN A 3 13.14 37.13 -1.10
C GLN A 3 13.02 35.76 -1.81
N LEU A 4 13.87 34.83 -1.43
CA LEU A 4 13.68 33.41 -1.79
C LEU A 4 12.28 33.04 -1.32
N HIS A 5 11.36 32.80 -2.26
CA HIS A 5 10.01 32.34 -1.97
C HIS A 5 10.14 30.98 -1.30
N ARG A 6 10.01 30.95 0.01
CA ARG A 6 10.05 29.73 0.80
C ARG A 6 8.90 28.85 0.39
N ILE A 7 9.18 27.61 -0.04
CA ILE A 7 8.13 26.63 -0.37
C ILE A 7 7.43 26.29 0.93
N PRO A 8 6.15 26.63 1.12
CA PRO A 8 5.48 26.49 2.42
C PRO A 8 5.20 25.03 2.80
N PHE A 9 5.32 24.11 1.85
CA PHE A 9 4.98 22.70 2.01
C PHE A 9 5.77 21.83 1.04
N HIS A 10 6.35 20.74 1.55
CA HIS A 10 7.02 19.73 0.75
C HIS A 10 6.07 18.55 0.50
N PHE A 11 5.68 18.39 -0.76
CA PHE A 11 4.90 17.22 -1.16
C PHE A 11 5.78 15.98 -1.18
N HIS A 12 5.21 14.86 -0.76
CA HIS A 12 5.84 13.56 -0.90
C HIS A 12 4.77 12.53 -1.28
N GLY A 13 4.98 11.86 -2.37
CA GLY A 13 4.12 10.79 -2.86
C GLY A 13 4.95 9.84 -3.72
N HIS A 14 4.74 8.56 -3.52
CA HIS A 14 5.37 7.51 -4.30
C HIS A 14 4.41 6.36 -4.49
N GLY A 15 4.59 5.60 -5.56
CA GLY A 15 3.88 4.36 -5.77
C GLY A 15 4.55 3.50 -6.82
N HIS A 16 4.32 2.20 -6.74
CA HIS A 16 4.74 1.24 -7.75
C HIS A 16 3.76 0.07 -7.83
N ALA A 17 3.71 -0.55 -9.00
CA ALA A 17 2.78 -1.62 -9.27
C ALA A 17 3.24 -2.97 -8.72
N LEU A 18 4.51 -3.27 -8.86
CA LEU A 18 5.12 -4.53 -8.46
C LEU A 18 6.60 -4.33 -8.20
N SER A 19 7.12 -4.97 -7.16
CA SER A 19 8.54 -5.16 -6.93
C SER A 19 8.76 -6.45 -6.16
N GLY A 20 9.99 -6.97 -6.15
CA GLY A 20 10.29 -8.17 -5.38
C GLY A 20 11.70 -8.67 -5.56
N GLU A 21 12.02 -9.70 -4.78
CA GLU A 21 13.30 -10.39 -4.81
C GLU A 21 13.05 -11.89 -4.69
N PHE A 22 13.50 -12.65 -5.67
CA PHE A 22 13.58 -14.10 -5.61
C PHE A 22 14.96 -14.50 -5.10
N ARG A 23 15.01 -15.46 -4.15
CA ARG A 23 16.26 -15.97 -3.56
C ARG A 23 16.50 -17.42 -3.94
N HIS A 24 15.46 -18.16 -4.32
CA HIS A 24 15.54 -19.55 -4.75
C HIS A 24 14.42 -19.86 -5.75
N PRO A 25 14.61 -20.67 -6.80
CA PRO A 25 15.84 -21.36 -7.18
C PRO A 25 16.92 -20.45 -7.81
N LEU A 26 16.56 -19.26 -8.19
CA LEU A 26 17.43 -18.25 -8.80
C LEU A 26 17.37 -16.96 -7.98
N TRP A 27 18.54 -16.40 -7.64
CA TRP A 27 18.59 -15.07 -7.09
C TRP A 27 18.33 -14.03 -8.20
N ALA A 28 17.25 -13.30 -8.07
CA ALA A 28 16.87 -12.29 -9.06
C ALA A 28 16.00 -11.18 -8.41
N VAL A 29 16.27 -9.94 -8.79
CA VAL A 29 15.49 -8.78 -8.34
C VAL A 29 14.50 -8.39 -9.42
N VAL A 30 13.24 -8.24 -9.06
CA VAL A 30 12.22 -7.61 -9.90
C VAL A 30 12.20 -6.12 -9.54
N PRO A 31 12.75 -5.24 -10.38
CA PRO A 31 12.76 -3.81 -10.09
C PRO A 31 11.34 -3.26 -10.05
N ALA A 32 11.14 -2.16 -9.33
CA ALA A 32 9.83 -1.54 -9.18
C ALA A 32 9.21 -1.17 -10.54
N GLN A 33 8.09 -1.80 -10.88
CA GLN A 33 7.35 -1.60 -12.12
C GLN A 33 6.34 -0.49 -12.00
N ALA A 34 6.13 0.29 -13.06
CA ALA A 34 5.24 1.45 -13.10
C ALA A 34 5.46 2.37 -11.88
N SER A 35 6.72 2.63 -11.53
CA SER A 35 7.12 3.43 -10.38
C SER A 35 7.04 4.92 -10.70
N ALA A 36 6.37 5.69 -9.85
CA ALA A 36 6.28 7.15 -9.94
C ALA A 36 6.55 7.81 -8.59
N SER A 37 7.24 8.94 -8.62
CA SER A 37 7.53 9.77 -7.44
C SER A 37 7.17 11.22 -7.71
N LEU A 38 6.51 11.85 -6.75
CA LEU A 38 6.11 13.25 -6.86
C LEU A 38 7.29 14.18 -6.53
N SER A 39 7.39 15.28 -7.27
CA SER A 39 8.29 16.38 -6.90
C SER A 39 7.88 17.01 -5.58
N THR A 40 8.86 17.47 -4.78
CA THR A 40 8.63 18.16 -3.50
C THR A 40 7.84 19.46 -3.64
N ILE A 41 7.84 20.08 -4.82
CA ILE A 41 7.03 21.28 -5.12
C ILE A 41 5.61 20.94 -5.57
N GLY A 42 5.25 19.65 -5.65
CA GLY A 42 3.96 19.19 -6.15
C GLY A 42 3.94 18.95 -7.67
N GLY A 43 2.75 18.94 -8.25
CA GLY A 43 2.54 18.65 -9.67
C GLY A 43 1.94 17.25 -9.88
N ILE A 44 2.32 16.58 -10.97
CA ILE A 44 1.82 15.26 -11.37
C ILE A 44 3.00 14.39 -11.77
N ALA A 45 2.99 13.15 -11.30
CA ALA A 45 3.88 12.08 -11.74
C ALA A 45 3.06 10.87 -12.17
N VAL A 46 3.39 10.28 -13.31
CA VAL A 46 2.67 9.14 -13.89
C VAL A 46 3.68 8.12 -14.39
N ALA A 47 3.38 6.85 -14.17
CA ALA A 47 4.09 5.74 -14.78
C ALA A 47 3.11 4.69 -15.26
N HIS A 48 3.45 4.03 -16.38
CA HIS A 48 2.63 3.00 -17.00
C HIS A 48 3.51 1.88 -17.54
N VAL A 49 3.06 0.64 -17.37
CA VAL A 49 3.72 -0.56 -17.92
C VAL A 49 2.63 -1.50 -18.43
N GLU A 50 2.84 -2.05 -19.61
CA GLU A 50 1.96 -3.05 -20.22
C GLU A 50 2.69 -4.36 -20.48
N ASN A 51 1.95 -5.47 -20.38
CA ASN A 51 2.41 -6.82 -20.72
C ASN A 51 3.74 -7.19 -20.03
N PHE A 52 3.81 -6.91 -18.72
CA PHE A 52 4.99 -7.27 -17.93
C PHE A 52 5.05 -8.77 -17.69
N HIS A 53 6.22 -9.34 -17.90
CA HIS A 53 6.54 -10.72 -17.57
C HIS A 53 7.93 -10.80 -16.95
N PHE A 54 8.00 -11.46 -15.83
CA PHE A 54 9.27 -11.80 -15.19
C PHE A 54 9.36 -13.32 -15.08
N GLN A 55 10.00 -13.92 -16.08
CA GLN A 55 10.03 -15.37 -16.29
C GLN A 55 8.58 -15.94 -16.23
N ASP A 56 8.42 -17.15 -15.71
CA ASP A 56 7.10 -17.74 -15.46
C ASP A 56 6.60 -17.45 -14.04
N PHE A 57 7.27 -16.55 -13.32
CA PHE A 57 6.99 -16.32 -11.89
C PHE A 57 5.94 -15.26 -11.67
N VAL A 58 6.07 -14.11 -12.34
CA VAL A 58 5.16 -12.99 -12.14
C VAL A 58 4.86 -12.30 -13.46
N CYS A 59 3.58 -12.04 -13.69
CA CYS A 59 3.16 -11.22 -14.82
C CYS A 59 1.93 -10.37 -14.48
N PHE A 60 1.71 -9.32 -15.27
CA PHE A 60 0.47 -8.56 -15.28
C PHE A 60 0.19 -7.98 -16.69
N LYS A 61 -1.09 -7.74 -16.99
CA LYS A 61 -1.51 -7.18 -18.29
C LYS A 61 -1.17 -5.70 -18.40
N SER A 62 -1.50 -4.91 -17.39
CA SER A 62 -1.16 -3.49 -17.36
C SER A 62 -1.08 -2.99 -15.92
N ALA A 63 -0.25 -1.99 -15.71
CA ALA A 63 -0.15 -1.28 -14.45
C ALA A 63 -0.03 0.22 -14.69
N HIS A 64 -0.63 1.00 -13.80
CA HIS A 64 -0.62 2.45 -13.86
C HIS A 64 -0.48 3.04 -12.47
N THR A 65 0.49 3.93 -12.30
CA THR A 65 0.67 4.73 -11.09
C THR A 65 0.48 6.19 -11.42
N HIS A 66 -0.35 6.88 -10.67
CA HIS A 66 -0.61 8.31 -10.78
C HIS A 66 -0.47 8.96 -9.41
N ILE A 67 0.38 9.95 -9.31
CA ILE A 67 0.61 10.73 -8.10
C ILE A 67 0.41 12.20 -8.43
N SER A 68 -0.31 12.91 -7.58
CA SER A 68 -0.48 14.36 -7.75
C SER A 68 -0.42 15.09 -6.42
N GLY A 69 0.15 16.30 -6.43
CA GLY A 69 0.25 17.17 -5.27
C GLY A 69 -0.12 18.61 -5.64
N ARG A 70 -1.05 19.20 -4.88
CA ARG A 70 -1.51 20.55 -5.14
C ARG A 70 -1.95 21.29 -3.88
N ARG A 71 -1.77 22.61 -3.87
CA ARG A 71 -2.43 23.49 -2.91
C ARG A 71 -3.84 23.81 -3.41
N ARG A 72 -4.83 23.72 -2.54
CA ARG A 72 -6.21 24.16 -2.80
C ARG A 72 -6.41 25.64 -2.50
N ARG A 73 -7.56 26.19 -2.89
CA ARG A 73 -7.94 27.59 -2.64
C ARG A 73 -8.12 27.89 -1.14
N ASP A 74 -8.50 26.91 -0.34
CA ASP A 74 -8.64 26.97 1.11
C ASP A 74 -7.31 26.80 1.87
N GLU A 75 -6.20 26.93 1.13
CA GLU A 75 -4.81 26.77 1.62
C GLU A 75 -4.43 25.37 2.07
N THR A 76 -5.32 24.37 1.96
CA THR A 76 -4.96 23.00 2.23
C THR A 76 -4.04 22.42 1.14
N PHE A 77 -3.13 21.54 1.55
CA PHE A 77 -2.26 20.79 0.65
C PHE A 77 -2.81 19.37 0.50
N VAL A 78 -2.95 18.92 -0.73
CA VAL A 78 -3.50 17.59 -1.02
C VAL A 78 -2.50 16.82 -1.86
N THR A 79 -2.12 15.63 -1.37
CA THR A 79 -1.36 14.65 -2.14
C THR A 79 -2.25 13.45 -2.40
N HIS A 80 -2.37 13.05 -3.65
CA HIS A 80 -3.10 11.85 -4.04
C HIS A 80 -2.13 10.87 -4.70
N ALA A 81 -2.10 9.63 -4.22
CA ALA A 81 -1.33 8.53 -4.79
C ALA A 81 -2.27 7.38 -5.15
N SER A 82 -2.17 6.88 -6.36
CA SER A 82 -2.98 5.77 -6.85
C SER A 82 -2.13 4.83 -7.70
N THR A 83 -2.17 3.55 -7.38
CA THR A 83 -1.55 2.47 -8.17
C THR A 83 -2.61 1.42 -8.50
N VAL A 84 -2.69 1.05 -9.77
CA VAL A 84 -3.62 0.06 -10.29
C VAL A 84 -2.85 -0.99 -11.06
N VAL A 85 -3.06 -2.27 -10.70
CA VAL A 85 -2.51 -3.42 -11.42
C VAL A 85 -3.67 -4.24 -11.99
N LYS A 86 -3.63 -4.59 -13.26
CA LYS A 86 -4.65 -5.40 -13.94
C LYS A 86 -4.09 -6.71 -14.44
N GLY A 87 -4.82 -7.80 -14.25
CA GLY A 87 -4.45 -9.12 -14.71
C GLY A 87 -3.18 -9.64 -14.04
N LEU A 88 -3.04 -9.40 -12.74
CA LEU A 88 -1.92 -9.89 -11.94
C LEU A 88 -1.96 -11.41 -11.86
N ASN A 89 -0.79 -12.03 -12.04
CA ASN A 89 -0.57 -13.45 -11.83
C ASN A 89 0.80 -13.66 -11.19
N ILE A 90 0.82 -14.33 -10.06
CA ILE A 90 2.03 -14.71 -9.32
C ILE A 90 2.01 -16.23 -9.19
N LEU A 91 2.92 -16.89 -9.92
CA LEU A 91 3.12 -18.35 -9.96
C LEU A 91 1.83 -19.16 -10.28
N GLY A 92 0.84 -18.57 -10.94
CA GLY A 92 -0.48 -19.20 -11.13
C GLY A 92 -1.29 -19.37 -9.84
N MET A 93 -0.69 -19.16 -8.68
CA MET A 93 -1.29 -19.37 -7.37
C MET A 93 -2.07 -18.17 -6.88
N VAL A 94 -1.56 -16.96 -7.07
CA VAL A 94 -2.27 -15.72 -6.69
C VAL A 94 -2.56 -14.93 -7.97
N THR A 95 -3.83 -14.80 -8.29
CA THR A 95 -4.28 -14.04 -9.45
C THR A 95 -5.30 -12.99 -9.05
N ALA A 96 -5.35 -11.88 -9.77
CA ALA A 96 -6.37 -10.85 -9.59
C ALA A 96 -6.67 -10.16 -10.91
N ASP A 97 -7.95 -9.91 -11.18
CA ASP A 97 -8.36 -9.11 -12.34
C ASP A 97 -7.88 -7.68 -12.18
N ARG A 98 -7.98 -7.15 -10.94
CA ARG A 98 -7.52 -5.81 -10.63
C ARG A 98 -7.20 -5.65 -9.14
N VAL A 99 -6.08 -5.00 -8.86
CA VAL A 99 -5.68 -4.56 -7.52
C VAL A 99 -5.50 -3.04 -7.55
N VAL A 100 -6.17 -2.34 -6.64
CA VAL A 100 -6.14 -0.87 -6.55
C VAL A 100 -5.68 -0.46 -5.17
N SER A 101 -4.58 0.30 -5.13
CA SER A 101 -4.10 1.02 -3.95
C SER A 101 -4.32 2.51 -4.14
N ARG A 102 -4.96 3.17 -3.16
CA ARG A 102 -5.17 4.63 -3.18
C ARG A 102 -5.00 5.22 -1.79
N LEU A 103 -4.20 6.26 -1.72
CA LEU A 103 -4.06 7.09 -0.53
C LEU A 103 -4.22 8.56 -0.92
N THR A 104 -4.92 9.30 -0.07
CA THR A 104 -5.02 10.76 -0.20
C THR A 104 -4.63 11.39 1.12
N SER A 105 -3.62 12.25 1.12
CA SER A 105 -3.22 13.08 2.25
C SER A 105 -3.80 14.47 2.09
N ILE A 106 -4.41 14.98 3.15
CA ILE A 106 -4.95 16.35 3.23
C ILE A 106 -4.28 17.00 4.43
N HIS A 107 -3.54 18.08 4.21
CA HIS A 107 -2.83 18.80 5.24
C HIS A 107 -3.28 20.27 5.30
N SER A 108 -3.80 20.67 6.45
CA SER A 108 -4.07 22.07 6.77
C SER A 108 -2.82 22.70 7.38
N PRO A 109 -2.43 23.93 7.02
CA PRO A 109 -1.31 24.63 7.63
C PRO A 109 -1.39 24.78 9.15
N LYS A 110 -2.59 24.63 9.72
CA LYS A 110 -2.86 24.73 11.16
C LYS A 110 -2.68 23.41 11.90
N GLU A 111 -2.53 22.30 11.18
CA GLU A 111 -2.41 20.96 11.74
C GLU A 111 -0.95 20.51 11.74
N ARG A 112 -0.55 19.78 12.80
CA ARG A 112 0.81 19.21 12.88
C ARG A 112 0.99 18.00 11.98
N GLU A 113 -0.07 17.25 11.75
CA GLU A 113 -0.06 16.03 10.94
C GLU A 113 -1.21 16.07 9.94
N GLY A 114 -0.92 15.72 8.70
CA GLY A 114 -1.93 15.61 7.66
C GLY A 114 -2.86 14.41 7.88
N HIS A 115 -4.09 14.56 7.46
CA HIS A 115 -5.09 13.53 7.49
C HIS A 115 -4.97 12.65 6.24
N ILE A 116 -4.75 11.34 6.43
CA ILE A 116 -4.56 10.40 5.32
C ILE A 116 -5.73 9.42 5.29
N ILE A 117 -6.33 9.26 4.11
CA ILE A 117 -7.47 8.37 3.84
C ILE A 117 -7.13 7.38 2.73
N ALA A 118 -7.73 6.19 2.77
CA ALA A 118 -7.54 5.10 1.82
C ALA A 118 -8.86 4.78 1.10
N GLU A 119 -9.37 5.73 0.33
CA GLU A 119 -10.62 5.57 -0.41
C GLU A 119 -10.39 4.78 -1.71
N ASP A 120 -11.41 3.99 -2.09
CA ASP A 120 -11.44 3.20 -3.34
C ASP A 120 -10.34 2.13 -3.50
N SER A 121 -9.55 1.86 -2.47
CA SER A 121 -8.65 0.70 -2.47
C SER A 121 -9.47 -0.57 -2.47
N ARG A 122 -9.10 -1.55 -3.31
CA ARG A 122 -9.86 -2.78 -3.47
C ARG A 122 -9.14 -3.86 -4.24
N PHE A 123 -9.67 -5.08 -4.11
CA PHE A 123 -9.37 -6.22 -4.96
C PHE A 123 -10.58 -6.54 -5.83
N GLU A 124 -10.36 -6.87 -7.09
CA GLU A 124 -11.36 -7.38 -8.01
C GLU A 124 -10.86 -8.72 -8.57
N GLY A 125 -11.68 -9.78 -8.52
CA GLY A 125 -11.34 -11.11 -9.01
C GLY A 125 -10.09 -11.74 -8.37
N LEU A 126 -9.86 -11.46 -7.06
CA LEU A 126 -8.74 -12.10 -6.34
C LEU A 126 -9.03 -13.60 -6.19
N LYS A 127 -8.07 -14.41 -6.65
CA LYS A 127 -8.09 -15.86 -6.49
C LYS A 127 -6.78 -16.35 -5.90
N ILE A 128 -6.86 -17.36 -5.07
CA ILE A 128 -5.71 -18.09 -4.55
C ILE A 128 -5.93 -19.57 -4.85
N ASN A 129 -4.96 -20.19 -5.51
CA ASN A 129 -5.06 -21.57 -5.99
C ASN A 129 -6.36 -21.83 -6.80
N GLY A 130 -6.74 -20.86 -7.65
CA GLY A 130 -7.94 -20.91 -8.48
C GLY A 130 -9.27 -20.61 -7.77
N GLU A 131 -9.30 -20.58 -6.44
CA GLU A 131 -10.49 -20.32 -5.64
C GLU A 131 -10.70 -18.83 -5.37
N ASP A 132 -11.93 -18.36 -5.44
CA ASP A 132 -12.28 -16.97 -5.19
C ASP A 132 -12.03 -16.57 -3.72
N VAL A 133 -11.41 -15.41 -3.54
CA VAL A 133 -11.16 -14.79 -2.23
C VAL A 133 -11.79 -13.41 -2.19
N LYS A 134 -12.87 -13.27 -1.44
CA LYS A 134 -13.53 -11.97 -1.25
C LYS A 134 -12.94 -11.27 -0.04
N VAL A 135 -12.33 -10.11 -0.28
CA VAL A 135 -11.73 -9.26 0.75
C VAL A 135 -12.61 -8.05 0.99
N ILE A 136 -13.09 -7.90 2.22
CA ILE A 136 -13.86 -6.72 2.66
C ILE A 136 -12.90 -5.80 3.39
N LEU A 137 -12.80 -4.54 2.92
CA LEU A 137 -11.89 -3.53 3.49
C LEU A 137 -12.64 -2.53 4.37
N ARG A 138 -12.06 -2.20 5.53
CA ARG A 138 -12.45 -1.11 6.42
C ARG A 138 -11.93 0.22 5.89
N ARG A 139 -12.69 0.87 5.06
CA ARG A 139 -12.32 2.17 4.48
C ARG A 139 -12.32 3.29 5.50
N ASP A 140 -13.09 3.15 6.57
CA ASP A 140 -13.26 4.13 7.65
C ASP A 140 -12.12 4.14 8.69
N LEU A 141 -11.23 3.15 8.69
CA LEU A 141 -10.16 3.05 9.68
C LEU A 141 -9.29 4.31 9.72
N LEU A 142 -8.76 4.72 8.57
CA LEU A 142 -7.91 5.91 8.47
C LEU A 142 -8.71 7.22 8.56
N VAL A 143 -10.02 7.19 8.28
CA VAL A 143 -10.92 8.34 8.47
C VAL A 143 -11.16 8.59 9.96
N LYS A 144 -11.31 7.53 10.76
CA LYS A 144 -11.50 7.62 12.21
C LYS A 144 -10.19 7.92 12.96
N CYS A 145 -9.08 7.34 12.50
CA CYS A 145 -7.75 7.51 13.09
C CYS A 145 -6.95 8.50 12.26
N LYS A 146 -7.21 9.80 12.45
CA LYS A 146 -6.66 10.88 11.61
C LYS A 146 -5.15 11.04 11.77
N THR A 147 -4.66 10.96 13.01
CA THR A 147 -3.26 11.12 13.34
C THR A 147 -2.61 9.77 13.64
N PHE A 148 -1.29 9.75 13.70
CA PHE A 148 -0.55 8.57 14.15
C PHE A 148 -0.92 8.20 15.60
N ASP A 149 -1.09 9.20 16.47
CA ASP A 149 -1.48 8.98 17.87
C ASP A 149 -2.91 8.43 17.99
N ASP A 150 -3.86 8.88 17.17
CA ASP A 150 -5.22 8.31 17.13
C ASP A 150 -5.18 6.85 16.68
N LEU A 151 -4.38 6.57 15.63
CA LEU A 151 -4.19 5.22 15.16
C LEU A 151 -3.60 4.34 16.28
N ARG A 152 -2.56 4.79 16.94
CA ARG A 152 -1.92 4.09 18.08
C ARG A 152 -2.88 3.83 19.22
N LYS A 153 -3.71 4.80 19.61
CA LYS A 153 -4.73 4.66 20.67
C LYS A 153 -5.86 3.72 20.27
N GLY A 154 -6.37 3.88 19.06
CA GLY A 154 -7.39 2.99 18.49
C GLY A 154 -6.91 1.55 18.42
N ILE A 155 -5.62 1.36 18.17
CA ILE A 155 -4.88 0.11 18.17
C ILE A 155 -4.86 -0.53 19.57
N ALA A 156 -4.47 0.21 20.57
CA ALA A 156 -4.39 -0.27 21.95
C ALA A 156 -5.76 -0.72 22.49
N SER A 157 -6.84 -0.05 22.06
CA SER A 157 -8.22 -0.42 22.43
C SER A 157 -8.77 -1.62 21.64
N ASP A 158 -8.25 -1.88 20.45
CA ASP A 158 -8.73 -2.90 19.51
C ASP A 158 -7.88 -4.19 19.50
N THR A 159 -6.97 -4.34 20.47
CA THR A 159 -6.14 -5.56 20.64
C THR A 159 -6.97 -6.85 20.73
N LYS A 160 -8.21 -6.76 21.23
CA LYS A 160 -9.14 -7.91 21.26
C LYS A 160 -9.65 -8.31 19.87
N SER A 161 -9.76 -7.37 18.92
CA SER A 161 -10.18 -7.66 17.53
C SER A 161 -9.03 -8.10 16.64
N GLY A 162 -7.81 -7.97 17.16
CA GLY A 162 -6.61 -8.45 16.49
C GLY A 162 -6.23 -7.76 15.18
N ARG A 163 -6.71 -6.56 14.95
CA ARG A 163 -6.55 -5.82 13.69
C ARG A 163 -5.20 -5.17 13.49
N ILE A 164 -4.38 -5.13 14.55
CA ILE A 164 -3.06 -4.57 14.50
C ILE A 164 -2.02 -5.65 14.69
N VAL A 165 -1.04 -5.56 13.82
CA VAL A 165 0.01 -6.58 13.70
C VAL A 165 1.16 -6.27 14.62
N ALA A 166 1.60 -5.01 14.70
CA ALA A 166 2.70 -4.58 15.56
C ALA A 166 2.67 -3.07 15.83
N ILE A 167 3.18 -2.68 17.00
CA ILE A 167 3.57 -1.30 17.31
C ILE A 167 4.99 -1.34 17.82
N ASP A 168 5.87 -0.59 17.17
CA ASP A 168 7.19 -0.27 17.68
C ASP A 168 7.14 1.18 18.22
N GLN A 169 7.15 1.31 19.54
CA GLN A 169 7.04 2.62 20.19
C GLN A 169 8.32 3.44 20.03
N ASP A 170 9.48 2.80 20.03
CA ASP A 170 10.77 3.46 19.92
C ASP A 170 10.97 4.01 18.51
N ARG A 171 10.57 3.26 17.49
CA ARG A 171 10.65 3.67 16.07
C ARG A 171 9.45 4.48 15.60
N LYS A 172 8.43 4.66 16.43
CA LYS A 172 7.17 5.32 16.06
C LYS A 172 6.54 4.71 14.82
N VAL A 173 6.46 3.39 14.76
CA VAL A 173 5.86 2.64 13.65
C VAL A 173 4.66 1.87 14.16
N ALA A 174 3.57 1.89 13.40
CA ALA A 174 2.43 1.02 13.60
C ALA A 174 2.13 0.27 12.30
N ILE A 175 1.93 -1.03 12.41
CA ILE A 175 1.52 -1.89 11.29
C ILE A 175 0.11 -2.35 11.55
N CYS A 176 -0.78 -2.09 10.61
CA CYS A 176 -2.16 -2.56 10.66
C CYS A 176 -2.61 -3.02 9.27
N SER A 177 -3.85 -3.44 9.14
CA SER A 177 -4.44 -3.78 7.85
C SER A 177 -5.82 -3.14 7.69
N LEU A 178 -6.16 -2.80 6.45
CA LEU A 178 -7.51 -2.36 6.09
C LEU A 178 -8.50 -3.52 6.00
N VAL A 179 -8.05 -4.78 6.09
CA VAL A 179 -8.93 -5.94 5.98
C VAL A 179 -9.88 -5.99 7.18
N GLU A 180 -11.18 -6.01 6.90
CA GLU A 180 -12.23 -6.28 7.88
C GLU A 180 -12.55 -7.76 7.95
N LYS A 181 -12.71 -8.39 6.77
CA LYS A 181 -13.08 -9.80 6.64
C LYS A 181 -12.51 -10.38 5.35
N ILE A 182 -12.05 -11.62 5.44
CA ILE A 182 -11.75 -12.46 4.29
C ILE A 182 -12.82 -13.55 4.25
N ASP A 183 -13.49 -13.69 3.10
CA ASP A 183 -14.47 -14.71 2.83
C ASP A 183 -13.94 -15.60 1.71
N THR A 184 -13.71 -16.88 2.02
CA THR A 184 -13.10 -17.83 1.09
C THR A 184 -13.54 -19.25 1.41
N ARG A 185 -13.56 -20.11 0.38
CA ARG A 185 -13.79 -21.54 0.49
C ARG A 185 -12.53 -22.38 0.37
N LEU A 186 -11.36 -21.72 0.40
CA LEU A 186 -10.07 -22.38 0.31
C LEU A 186 -9.93 -23.48 1.37
N LYS A 187 -9.56 -24.68 0.93
CA LYS A 187 -9.23 -25.79 1.82
C LYS A 187 -7.73 -25.86 2.04
N GLY A 188 -7.31 -26.25 3.25
CA GLY A 188 -5.90 -26.45 3.59
C GLY A 188 -5.10 -25.14 3.74
N VAL A 189 -5.79 -24.03 3.98
CA VAL A 189 -5.17 -22.74 4.30
C VAL A 189 -5.54 -22.30 5.71
N ASP A 190 -4.65 -21.56 6.34
CA ASP A 190 -4.90 -20.89 7.61
C ASP A 190 -5.12 -19.39 7.34
N VAL A 191 -6.31 -18.88 7.68
CA VAL A 191 -6.67 -17.49 7.51
C VAL A 191 -6.65 -16.80 8.87
N LYS A 192 -5.66 -15.93 9.07
CA LYS A 192 -5.49 -15.15 10.28
C LYS A 192 -5.62 -13.67 9.96
N ARG A 193 -6.81 -13.08 10.18
CA ARG A 193 -7.07 -11.65 9.96
C ARG A 193 -6.85 -11.27 8.48
N HIS A 194 -5.71 -10.63 8.15
CA HIS A 194 -5.32 -10.22 6.79
C HIS A 194 -4.24 -11.14 6.19
N LEU A 195 -3.81 -12.14 6.92
CA LEU A 195 -2.83 -13.13 6.51
C LEU A 195 -3.54 -14.42 6.06
N ILE A 196 -3.18 -14.91 4.90
CA ILE A 196 -3.53 -16.23 4.40
C ILE A 196 -2.23 -17.04 4.29
N GLU A 197 -2.11 -18.09 5.09
CA GLU A 197 -1.02 -19.05 5.01
C GLU A 197 -1.44 -20.22 4.11
N VAL A 198 -0.71 -20.42 3.03
CA VAL A 198 -0.94 -21.53 2.09
C VAL A 198 0.20 -22.51 2.22
N LYS A 199 -0.15 -23.76 2.56
CA LYS A 199 0.84 -24.84 2.71
C LYS A 199 1.67 -24.97 1.43
N ASP A 200 2.97 -25.17 1.58
CA ASP A 200 3.94 -25.36 0.49
C ASP A 200 4.01 -24.20 -0.54
N PHE A 201 3.42 -23.05 -0.20
CA PHE A 201 3.52 -21.83 -1.02
C PHE A 201 4.07 -20.64 -0.23
N GLY A 202 3.52 -20.35 0.95
CA GLY A 202 3.98 -19.26 1.77
C GLY A 202 2.85 -18.42 2.38
N LYS A 203 3.15 -17.16 2.63
CA LYS A 203 2.27 -16.21 3.32
C LYS A 203 1.82 -15.11 2.37
N ILE A 204 0.54 -14.78 2.42
CA ILE A 204 -0.09 -13.73 1.63
C ILE A 204 -0.71 -12.73 2.59
N PHE A 205 -0.18 -11.51 2.60
CA PHE A 205 -0.65 -10.41 3.44
C PHE A 205 -1.46 -9.44 2.58
N LEU A 206 -2.63 -9.05 3.07
CA LEU A 206 -3.60 -8.25 2.32
C LEU A 206 -3.80 -6.88 2.95
N ALA A 207 -3.70 -5.83 2.13
CA ALA A 207 -3.96 -4.43 2.45
C ALA A 207 -3.29 -3.96 3.75
N GLU A 208 -1.97 -4.22 3.87
CA GLU A 208 -1.15 -3.77 4.98
C GLU A 208 -0.90 -2.26 4.92
N VAL A 209 -1.02 -1.61 6.07
CA VAL A 209 -0.70 -0.20 6.27
C VAL A 209 0.45 -0.07 7.24
N TYR A 210 1.56 0.48 6.75
CA TYR A 210 2.67 0.93 7.58
C TYR A 210 2.45 2.41 7.89
N ALA A 211 2.29 2.73 9.16
CA ALA A 211 2.00 4.08 9.63
C ALA A 211 3.16 4.66 10.42
N TYR A 212 3.56 5.87 10.04
CA TYR A 212 4.50 6.73 10.75
C TYR A 212 3.83 8.07 11.03
N PRO A 213 4.36 8.92 11.92
CA PRO A 213 3.87 10.29 12.05
C PRO A 213 3.87 11.02 10.69
N GLY A 214 2.70 11.44 10.22
CA GLY A 214 2.52 12.14 8.95
C GLY A 214 2.65 11.29 7.68
N THR A 215 2.93 9.99 7.76
CA THR A 215 3.13 9.13 6.58
C THR A 215 2.33 7.84 6.70
N ARG A 216 1.78 7.39 5.57
CA ARG A 216 1.18 6.06 5.44
C ARG A 216 1.68 5.42 4.15
N THR A 217 2.04 4.13 4.27
CA THR A 217 2.28 3.24 3.13
C THR A 217 1.15 2.22 3.12
N LEU A 218 0.49 2.07 2.00
CA LEU A 218 -0.50 1.02 1.76
C LEU A 218 0.04 0.04 0.73
N THR A 219 0.28 -1.19 1.14
CA THR A 219 0.64 -2.32 0.29
C THR A 219 -0.55 -3.25 0.18
N MET A 220 -1.18 -3.30 -0.99
CA MET A 220 -2.38 -4.11 -1.17
C MET A 220 -2.09 -5.60 -1.08
N LEU A 221 -0.98 -6.04 -1.65
CA LEU A 221 -0.60 -7.44 -1.67
C LEU A 221 0.90 -7.56 -1.37
N ARG A 222 1.25 -8.29 -0.31
CA ARG A 222 2.62 -8.69 0.00
C ARG A 222 2.68 -10.20 0.17
N LEU A 223 3.67 -10.82 -0.45
CA LEU A 223 3.88 -12.26 -0.39
C LEU A 223 5.27 -12.56 0.18
N GLU A 224 5.32 -13.50 1.09
CA GLU A 224 6.53 -14.18 1.54
C GLU A 224 6.43 -15.63 1.07
N LEU A 225 7.10 -15.95 -0.03
CA LEU A 225 7.05 -17.29 -0.63
C LEU A 225 7.98 -18.24 0.10
N GLY A 226 7.52 -19.46 0.29
CA GLY A 226 8.30 -20.58 0.81
C GLY A 226 8.92 -21.44 -0.31
N SER A 227 9.57 -22.55 0.08
CA SER A 227 10.13 -23.51 -0.88
C SER A 227 9.02 -24.09 -1.79
N PRO A 228 9.27 -24.31 -3.09
CA PRO A 228 10.57 -24.22 -3.77
C PRO A 228 10.95 -22.80 -4.26
N HIS A 229 10.05 -21.82 -4.22
CA HIS A 229 10.28 -20.47 -4.72
C HIS A 229 10.36 -19.48 -3.54
N VAL A 230 11.55 -19.31 -2.96
CA VAL A 230 11.73 -18.35 -1.87
C VAL A 230 11.80 -16.94 -2.44
N ALA A 231 10.85 -16.09 -2.10
CA ALA A 231 10.78 -14.72 -2.59
C ALA A 231 9.96 -13.81 -1.66
N ASP A 232 10.24 -12.52 -1.74
CA ASP A 232 9.40 -11.45 -1.20
C ASP A 232 8.89 -10.61 -2.37
N ILE A 233 7.57 -10.44 -2.48
CA ILE A 233 6.92 -9.72 -3.58
C ILE A 233 5.91 -8.74 -2.99
N THR A 234 5.91 -7.50 -3.49
CA THR A 234 4.86 -6.52 -3.21
C THR A 234 4.14 -6.11 -4.49
N ALA A 235 2.82 -5.93 -4.41
CA ALA A 235 2.05 -5.43 -5.53
C ALA A 235 1.04 -4.35 -5.08
N ALA A 236 0.86 -3.34 -5.93
CA ALA A 236 0.03 -2.17 -5.74
C ALA A 236 0.35 -1.47 -4.41
N GLU A 237 1.53 -0.88 -4.34
CA GLU A 237 1.97 -0.07 -3.21
C GLU A 237 1.83 1.42 -3.49
N THR A 238 1.35 2.17 -2.50
CA THR A 238 1.30 3.63 -2.52
C THR A 238 1.76 4.21 -1.18
N ILE A 239 2.51 5.29 -1.26
CA ILE A 239 2.97 6.09 -0.12
C ILE A 239 2.49 7.51 -0.32
N THR A 240 1.94 8.11 0.72
CA THR A 240 1.65 9.53 0.72
C THR A 240 2.06 10.19 2.02
N ASN A 241 2.62 11.35 1.86
CA ASN A 241 3.08 12.21 2.93
C ASN A 241 3.08 13.66 2.43
N GLY A 242 3.11 14.59 3.36
CA GLY A 242 3.42 15.97 3.11
C GLY A 242 3.78 16.63 4.43
N GLN A 243 4.76 17.50 4.41
CA GLN A 243 5.22 18.19 5.60
C GLN A 243 5.34 19.68 5.34
N PRO A 244 4.93 20.55 6.30
CA PRO A 244 5.27 21.96 6.26
C PRO A 244 6.79 22.10 6.17
N SER A 245 7.25 23.13 5.43
CA SER A 245 8.66 23.46 5.48
C SER A 245 9.05 23.84 6.90
N PRO A 246 10.21 23.40 7.39
CA PRO A 246 10.70 23.84 8.69
C PRO A 246 10.82 25.37 8.72
N PRO A 247 10.63 25.98 9.89
CA PRO A 247 10.67 27.43 10.09
C PRO A 247 12.01 28.07 9.72
#